data_23c32e4c28d547b579ff0ae61829b1c5
#
_entry.id   23c32e4c28d547b579ff0ae61829b1c5
#
_cell.length_a   1.000
_cell.length_b   1.000
_cell.length_c   1.000
_cell.angle_alpha   90.00
_cell.angle_beta   90.00
_cell.angle_gamma   90.00
#
_symmetry.space_group_name_H-M   'P 1'
#
loop_
_entity.id
_entity.type
_entity.pdbx_description
1 polymer ?
#
loop_
_entity_poly.entity_id
_entity_poly.type
_entity_poly.pdbx_seq_one_letter_code
_entity_poly.pdbx_strand_id
1 'polypeptide(L)'
;MEIGNNIQTIIFDLDGTLYHKRGLVRRMILRLWWCLPLLIAERIARKKIVTCAYESPERFYEAFFQTMARGHWWNAQIARKWYHTIYMPTMISIIAKHQQPNAAVINTLHQAKQKGLVTILFSDYGAVEEKLQAIGLEPTLFSYIIDAPTLGGLKPNKTVIDKLFTTTNTNPKNTLFIGDRVDKDGAAAQAVGAEFWNISIT
;
A
#
# COMPACT_ATOMS: atom_id res chain seq x y z
N MET A 1 5.10 10.49 19.04
CA MET A 1 5.89 9.27 19.24
C MET A 1 7.37 9.64 19.20
N GLU A 2 8.19 9.12 20.11
CA GLU A 2 9.66 9.25 19.98
C GLU A 2 10.19 8.11 19.09
N ILE A 3 10.97 8.49 18.07
CA ILE A 3 11.67 7.54 17.21
C ILE A 3 12.89 7.06 17.98
N GLY A 4 13.02 5.74 18.20
CA GLY A 4 14.16 5.14 18.90
C GLY A 4 15.50 5.50 18.25
N ASN A 5 16.55 5.62 19.06
CA ASN A 5 17.88 6.04 18.60
C ASN A 5 18.56 5.02 17.67
N ASN A 6 18.10 3.76 17.68
CA ASN A 6 18.58 2.67 16.83
C ASN A 6 17.93 2.67 15.44
N ILE A 7 16.86 3.44 15.23
CA ILE A 7 16.12 3.48 13.96
C ILE A 7 16.87 4.36 12.95
N GLN A 8 17.12 3.79 11.77
CA GLN A 8 17.75 4.45 10.62
C GLN A 8 16.78 4.54 9.43
N THR A 9 15.77 3.68 9.40
CA THR A 9 14.79 3.60 8.31
C THR A 9 13.38 3.56 8.88
N ILE A 10 12.47 4.31 8.25
CA ILE A 10 11.03 4.21 8.55
C ILE A 10 10.28 3.88 7.27
N ILE A 11 9.50 2.80 7.32
CA ILE A 11 8.62 2.36 6.25
C ILE A 11 7.18 2.75 6.61
N PHE A 12 6.58 3.57 5.77
CA PHE A 12 5.20 4.03 5.93
C PHE A 12 4.28 3.27 4.99
N ASP A 13 3.20 2.69 5.50
CA ASP A 13 2.07 2.33 4.67
C ASP A 13 1.32 3.59 4.21
N LEU A 14 0.55 3.49 3.13
CA LEU A 14 -0.20 4.61 2.56
C LEU A 14 -1.68 4.58 2.98
N ASP A 15 -2.39 3.50 2.57
CA ASP A 15 -3.85 3.45 2.56
C ASP A 15 -4.44 3.14 3.95
N GLY A 16 -4.73 4.16 4.72
CA GLY A 16 -5.20 4.09 6.11
C GLY A 16 -4.14 4.50 7.13
N THR A 17 -2.94 4.83 6.66
CA THR A 17 -1.80 5.26 7.47
C THR A 17 -1.49 6.73 7.26
N LEU A 18 -1.08 7.15 6.07
CA LEU A 18 -0.84 8.57 5.77
C LEU A 18 -2.12 9.39 5.67
N TYR A 19 -3.24 8.77 5.43
CA TYR A 19 -4.56 9.37 5.47
C TYR A 19 -5.59 8.42 6.10
N HIS A 20 -6.65 8.98 6.67
CA HIS A 20 -7.73 8.18 7.25
C HIS A 20 -8.63 7.63 6.15
N LYS A 21 -8.73 6.30 6.01
CA LYS A 21 -9.60 5.65 5.01
C LYS A 21 -11.08 5.51 5.43
N ARG A 22 -11.51 6.28 6.46
CA ARG A 22 -12.89 6.20 6.97
C ARG A 22 -13.92 6.47 5.87
N GLY A 23 -14.81 5.52 5.64
CA GLY A 23 -15.85 5.61 4.63
C GLY A 23 -15.40 5.44 3.18
N LEU A 24 -14.11 5.20 2.90
CA LEU A 24 -13.59 4.99 1.54
C LEU A 24 -14.31 3.83 0.84
N VAL A 25 -14.38 2.66 1.49
CA VAL A 25 -15.04 1.47 0.92
C VAL A 25 -16.51 1.76 0.60
N ARG A 26 -17.25 2.40 1.53
CA ARG A 26 -18.66 2.76 1.30
C ARG A 26 -18.82 3.69 0.10
N ARG A 27 -17.95 4.70 -0.04
CA ARG A 27 -17.98 5.62 -1.18
C ARG A 27 -17.61 4.93 -2.50
N MET A 28 -16.67 4.01 -2.48
CA MET A 28 -16.32 3.17 -3.63
C MET A 28 -17.54 2.36 -4.08
N ILE A 29 -18.22 1.68 -3.15
CA ILE A 29 -19.43 0.90 -3.45
C ILE A 29 -20.52 1.81 -4.02
N LEU A 30 -20.78 2.98 -3.41
CA LEU A 30 -21.79 3.92 -3.90
C LEU A 30 -21.48 4.49 -5.30
N ARG A 31 -20.21 4.69 -5.62
CA ARG A 31 -19.79 5.18 -6.94
C ARG A 31 -19.76 4.11 -8.03
N LEU A 32 -19.47 2.88 -7.63
CA LEU A 32 -19.24 1.74 -8.53
C LEU A 32 -20.29 0.63 -8.35
N TRP A 33 -21.48 0.96 -7.82
CA TRP A 33 -22.54 -0.02 -7.58
C TRP A 33 -22.95 -0.79 -8.84
N TRP A 34 -22.92 -0.15 -10.01
CA TRP A 34 -23.24 -0.72 -11.31
C TRP A 34 -22.21 -1.76 -11.79
N CYS A 35 -21.02 -1.81 -11.21
CA CYS A 35 -19.97 -2.81 -11.47
C CYS A 35 -19.56 -3.57 -10.20
N LEU A 36 -20.50 -3.73 -9.27
CA LEU A 36 -20.28 -4.43 -7.99
C LEU A 36 -19.62 -5.81 -8.13
N PRO A 37 -19.94 -6.66 -9.14
CA PRO A 37 -19.24 -7.92 -9.35
C PRO A 37 -17.73 -7.76 -9.57
N LEU A 38 -17.29 -6.72 -10.30
CA LEU A 38 -15.87 -6.42 -10.50
C LEU A 38 -15.18 -5.95 -9.21
N LEU A 39 -15.88 -5.17 -8.38
CA LEU A 39 -15.39 -4.78 -7.05
C LEU A 39 -15.19 -5.99 -6.14
N ILE A 40 -16.14 -6.92 -6.14
CA ILE A 40 -16.05 -8.16 -5.35
C ILE A 40 -14.90 -9.04 -5.89
N ALA A 41 -14.79 -9.17 -7.22
CA ALA A 41 -13.72 -9.94 -7.85
C ALA A 41 -12.33 -9.38 -7.52
N GLU A 42 -12.16 -8.06 -7.52
CA GLU A 42 -10.92 -7.39 -7.10
C GLU A 42 -10.53 -7.79 -5.68
N ARG A 43 -11.46 -7.69 -4.74
CA ARG A 43 -11.22 -8.01 -3.34
C ARG A 43 -10.90 -9.50 -3.12
N ILE A 44 -11.60 -10.39 -3.82
CA ILE A 44 -11.34 -11.83 -3.78
C ILE A 44 -9.97 -12.14 -4.39
N ALA A 45 -9.63 -11.55 -5.53
CA ALA A 45 -8.35 -11.77 -6.19
C ALA A 45 -7.19 -11.37 -5.27
N ARG A 46 -7.23 -10.18 -4.64
CA ARG A 46 -6.21 -9.77 -3.66
C ARG A 46 -6.03 -10.76 -2.52
N LYS A 47 -7.13 -11.25 -1.95
CA LYS A 47 -7.07 -12.24 -0.86
C LYS A 47 -6.43 -13.55 -1.31
N LYS A 48 -6.68 -13.98 -2.55
CA LYS A 48 -6.13 -15.23 -3.09
C LYS A 48 -4.64 -15.13 -3.42
N ILE A 49 -4.17 -13.99 -3.91
CA ILE A 49 -2.77 -13.82 -4.33
C ILE A 49 -1.85 -13.28 -3.23
N VAL A 50 -2.38 -12.90 -2.06
CA VAL A 50 -1.59 -12.26 -0.98
C VAL A 50 -0.43 -13.13 -0.50
N THR A 51 -0.56 -14.45 -0.56
CA THR A 51 0.48 -15.41 -0.17
C THR A 51 1.46 -15.73 -1.29
N CYS A 52 1.18 -15.27 -2.52
CA CYS A 52 2.01 -15.55 -3.68
C CYS A 52 3.07 -14.46 -3.88
N ALA A 53 4.26 -14.86 -4.32
CA ALA A 53 5.27 -13.97 -4.86
C ALA A 53 5.54 -14.33 -6.31
N TYR A 54 5.65 -13.33 -7.14
CA TYR A 54 5.89 -13.46 -8.58
C TYR A 54 7.26 -12.87 -8.93
N GLU A 55 7.82 -13.33 -10.05
CA GLU A 55 9.15 -12.92 -10.49
C GLU A 55 9.20 -11.43 -10.91
N SER A 56 8.09 -10.95 -11.52
CA SER A 56 8.00 -9.59 -12.03
C SER A 56 6.61 -8.95 -11.78
N PRO A 57 6.52 -7.60 -11.89
CA PRO A 57 5.24 -6.88 -11.82
C PRO A 57 4.22 -7.36 -12.85
N GLU A 58 4.68 -7.68 -14.08
CA GLU A 58 3.82 -8.14 -15.17
C GLU A 58 3.16 -9.46 -14.80
N ARG A 59 3.93 -10.41 -14.24
CA ARG A 59 3.43 -11.70 -13.78
C ARG A 59 2.45 -11.55 -12.62
N PHE A 60 2.72 -10.64 -11.70
CA PHE A 60 1.79 -10.32 -10.63
C PHE A 60 0.45 -9.81 -11.18
N TYR A 61 0.48 -8.80 -12.06
CA TYR A 61 -0.73 -8.24 -12.63
C TYR A 61 -1.46 -9.22 -13.56
N GLU A 62 -0.74 -10.06 -14.30
CA GLU A 62 -1.34 -11.14 -15.09
C GLU A 62 -2.14 -12.09 -14.19
N ALA A 63 -1.52 -12.61 -13.13
CA ALA A 63 -2.18 -13.52 -12.17
C ALA A 63 -3.35 -12.84 -11.46
N PHE A 64 -3.20 -11.56 -11.09
CA PHE A 64 -4.25 -10.78 -10.45
C PHE A 64 -5.49 -10.66 -11.34
N PHE A 65 -5.32 -10.22 -12.60
CA PHE A 65 -6.45 -10.03 -13.50
C PHE A 65 -7.05 -11.36 -14.00
N GLN A 66 -6.24 -12.41 -14.16
CA GLN A 66 -6.75 -13.77 -14.42
C GLN A 66 -7.58 -14.27 -13.24
N THR A 67 -7.15 -14.00 -12.01
CA THR A 67 -7.91 -14.38 -10.81
C THR A 67 -9.22 -13.60 -10.71
N MET A 68 -9.22 -12.30 -11.05
CA MET A 68 -10.45 -11.49 -11.12
C MET A 68 -11.44 -11.99 -12.18
N ALA A 69 -10.95 -12.55 -13.29
CA ALA A 69 -11.80 -13.02 -14.39
C ALA A 69 -12.36 -14.44 -14.15
N ARG A 70 -11.78 -15.18 -13.20
CA ARG A 70 -12.11 -16.59 -13.00
C ARG A 70 -13.55 -16.81 -12.58
N GLY A 71 -14.31 -17.56 -13.40
CA GLY A 71 -15.72 -17.86 -13.15
C GLY A 71 -16.68 -16.72 -13.50
N HIS A 72 -16.22 -15.70 -14.24
CA HIS A 72 -17.02 -14.60 -14.71
C HIS A 72 -17.11 -14.58 -16.24
N TRP A 73 -18.09 -13.81 -16.77
CA TRP A 73 -18.28 -13.62 -18.23
C TRP A 73 -17.24 -12.66 -18.86
N TRP A 74 -16.51 -11.87 -18.04
CA TRP A 74 -15.43 -11.01 -18.52
C TRP A 74 -14.08 -11.72 -18.48
N ASN A 75 -13.16 -11.32 -19.32
CA ASN A 75 -11.78 -11.82 -19.36
C ASN A 75 -10.82 -10.91 -18.56
N ALA A 76 -9.55 -11.33 -18.45
CA ALA A 76 -8.51 -10.57 -17.75
C ALA A 76 -8.25 -9.18 -18.35
N GLN A 77 -8.43 -8.99 -19.66
CA GLN A 77 -8.23 -7.70 -20.33
C GLN A 77 -9.33 -6.69 -19.93
N ILE A 78 -10.58 -7.14 -19.83
CA ILE A 78 -11.70 -6.31 -19.32
C ILE A 78 -11.45 -5.93 -17.86
N ALA A 79 -11.03 -6.88 -17.01
CA ALA A 79 -10.70 -6.61 -15.61
C ALA A 79 -9.55 -5.58 -15.50
N ARG A 80 -8.48 -5.74 -16.29
CA ARG A 80 -7.34 -4.81 -16.36
C ARG A 80 -7.79 -3.40 -16.77
N LYS A 81 -8.54 -3.30 -17.87
CA LYS A 81 -9.06 -2.01 -18.36
C LYS A 81 -9.89 -1.32 -17.29
N TRP A 82 -10.86 -2.03 -16.72
CA TRP A 82 -11.71 -1.51 -15.66
C TRP A 82 -10.89 -1.04 -14.44
N TYR A 83 -9.91 -1.82 -14.00
CA TYR A 83 -9.06 -1.48 -12.87
C TYR A 83 -8.32 -0.17 -13.06
N HIS A 84 -7.68 0.02 -14.22
CA HIS A 84 -6.88 1.21 -14.49
C HIS A 84 -7.72 2.43 -14.90
N THR A 85 -8.85 2.25 -15.61
CA THR A 85 -9.62 3.38 -16.13
C THR A 85 -10.80 3.80 -15.26
N ILE A 86 -11.26 2.93 -14.35
CA ILE A 86 -12.44 3.18 -13.51
C ILE A 86 -12.12 3.06 -12.04
N TYR A 87 -11.61 1.90 -11.59
CA TYR A 87 -11.40 1.62 -10.16
C TYR A 87 -10.38 2.57 -9.53
N MET A 88 -9.16 2.62 -10.05
CA MET A 88 -8.09 3.46 -9.49
C MET A 88 -8.40 4.97 -9.59
N PRO A 89 -8.85 5.52 -10.75
CA PRO A 89 -9.24 6.93 -10.81
C PRO A 89 -10.39 7.28 -9.86
N THR A 90 -11.37 6.38 -9.69
CA THR A 90 -12.46 6.61 -8.72
C THR A 90 -11.93 6.64 -7.29
N MET A 91 -11.04 5.72 -6.93
CA MET A 91 -10.41 5.70 -5.60
C MET A 91 -9.65 7.01 -5.33
N ILE A 92 -8.80 7.44 -6.26
CA ILE A 92 -8.02 8.69 -6.16
C ILE A 92 -8.96 9.90 -6.01
N SER A 93 -10.02 9.98 -6.82
CA SER A 93 -11.02 11.06 -6.73
C SER A 93 -11.73 11.09 -5.37
N ILE A 94 -12.01 9.93 -4.79
CA ILE A 94 -12.61 9.86 -3.45
C ILE A 94 -11.60 10.29 -2.38
N ILE A 95 -10.35 9.87 -2.51
CA ILE A 95 -9.26 10.27 -1.59
C ILE A 95 -9.14 11.80 -1.62
N ALA A 96 -8.98 12.41 -2.77
CA ALA A 96 -8.84 13.86 -2.92
C ALA A 96 -10.00 14.66 -2.30
N LYS A 97 -11.23 14.14 -2.38
CA LYS A 97 -12.43 14.87 -1.95
C LYS A 97 -12.80 14.64 -0.47
N HIS A 98 -12.42 13.51 0.09
CA HIS A 98 -13.03 13.05 1.33
C HIS A 98 -12.06 12.53 2.38
N GLN A 99 -10.79 12.35 2.03
CA GLN A 99 -9.82 11.88 3.01
C GLN A 99 -8.97 13.03 3.55
N GLN A 100 -8.68 12.94 4.83
CA GLN A 100 -7.82 13.90 5.49
C GLN A 100 -6.46 13.26 5.80
N PRO A 101 -5.36 13.97 5.60
CA PRO A 101 -4.04 13.53 6.02
C PRO A 101 -4.01 13.20 7.52
N ASN A 102 -3.28 12.15 7.88
CA ASN A 102 -3.05 11.81 9.29
C ASN A 102 -1.91 12.68 9.86
N ALA A 103 -2.27 13.77 10.52
CA ALA A 103 -1.32 14.76 11.03
C ALA A 103 -0.23 14.13 11.92
N ALA A 104 -0.57 13.14 12.76
CA ALA A 104 0.39 12.50 13.65
C ALA A 104 1.47 11.74 12.86
N VAL A 105 1.07 10.98 11.84
CA VAL A 105 1.99 10.23 10.98
C VAL A 105 2.82 11.17 10.11
N ILE A 106 2.22 12.23 9.59
CA ILE A 106 2.92 13.24 8.78
C ILE A 106 3.95 13.99 9.61
N ASN A 107 3.63 14.35 10.86
CA ASN A 107 4.61 14.95 11.77
C ASN A 107 5.79 14.00 12.02
N THR A 108 5.53 12.69 12.17
CA THR A 108 6.59 11.68 12.31
C THR A 108 7.45 11.59 11.04
N LEU A 109 6.85 11.67 9.85
CA LEU A 109 7.56 11.69 8.58
C LEU A 109 8.49 12.91 8.47
N HIS A 110 8.01 14.10 8.83
CA HIS A 110 8.84 15.31 8.86
C HIS A 110 9.99 15.21 9.87
N GLN A 111 9.73 14.70 11.07
CA GLN A 111 10.77 14.44 12.08
C GLN A 111 11.83 13.44 11.58
N ALA A 112 11.40 12.36 10.93
CA ALA A 112 12.30 11.38 10.34
C ALA A 112 13.22 12.03 9.30
N LYS A 113 12.66 12.85 8.42
CA LYS A 113 13.42 13.58 7.40
C LYS A 113 14.40 14.57 8.01
N GLN A 114 13.99 15.33 9.04
CA GLN A 114 14.87 16.26 9.76
C GLN A 114 16.05 15.55 10.45
N LYS A 115 15.82 14.31 10.93
CA LYS A 115 16.87 13.46 11.51
C LYS A 115 17.75 12.77 10.47
N GLY A 116 17.51 12.96 9.16
CA GLY A 116 18.26 12.32 8.09
C GLY A 116 17.99 10.81 7.95
N LEU A 117 16.86 10.31 8.47
CA LEU A 117 16.48 8.90 8.35
C LEU A 117 16.02 8.59 6.92
N VAL A 118 16.24 7.35 6.49
CA VAL A 118 15.67 6.84 5.23
C VAL A 118 14.16 6.68 5.42
N THR A 119 13.37 7.33 4.59
CA THR A 119 11.91 7.27 4.60
C THR A 119 11.42 6.52 3.35
N ILE A 120 10.67 5.44 3.55
CA ILE A 120 10.16 4.59 2.48
C ILE A 120 8.64 4.60 2.54
N LEU A 121 7.98 4.91 1.43
CA LEU A 121 6.56 4.66 1.26
C LEU A 121 6.36 3.30 0.61
N PHE A 122 5.59 2.41 1.26
CA PHE A 122 5.38 1.04 0.81
C PHE A 122 3.90 0.64 0.85
N SER A 123 3.25 0.63 -0.30
CA SER A 123 1.80 0.39 -0.45
C SER A 123 1.49 -0.93 -1.15
N ASP A 124 0.39 -1.60 -0.75
CA ASP A 124 -0.17 -2.76 -1.47
C ASP A 124 -0.93 -2.38 -2.75
N TYR A 125 -1.18 -1.09 -2.98
CA TYR A 125 -1.89 -0.59 -4.16
C TYR A 125 -0.98 0.33 -4.96
N GLY A 126 -1.06 0.23 -6.28
CA GLY A 126 -0.42 1.17 -7.19
C GLY A 126 -1.03 2.59 -7.15
N ALA A 127 -0.64 3.42 -8.10
CA ALA A 127 -1.01 4.83 -8.20
C ALA A 127 -0.63 5.61 -6.92
N VAL A 128 0.56 5.35 -6.40
CA VAL A 128 1.02 5.87 -5.10
C VAL A 128 1.25 7.37 -5.17
N GLU A 129 1.88 7.86 -6.24
CA GLU A 129 2.17 9.29 -6.42
C GLU A 129 0.87 10.10 -6.60
N GLU A 130 -0.08 9.60 -7.38
CA GLU A 130 -1.37 10.26 -7.56
C GLU A 130 -2.18 10.31 -6.25
N LYS A 131 -2.06 9.30 -5.40
CA LYS A 131 -2.67 9.32 -4.07
C LYS A 131 -1.97 10.29 -3.13
N LEU A 132 -0.63 10.41 -3.17
CA LEU A 132 0.10 11.43 -2.41
C LEU A 132 -0.35 12.83 -2.81
N GLN A 133 -0.41 13.12 -4.12
CA GLN A 133 -0.92 14.39 -4.63
C GLN A 133 -2.36 14.65 -4.16
N ALA A 134 -3.21 13.62 -4.18
CA ALA A 134 -4.60 13.71 -3.75
C ALA A 134 -4.76 14.10 -2.27
N ILE A 135 -3.77 13.82 -1.42
CA ILE A 135 -3.75 14.22 0.00
C ILE A 135 -2.81 15.41 0.28
N GLY A 136 -2.27 16.04 -0.77
CA GLY A 136 -1.39 17.22 -0.66
C GLY A 136 -0.01 16.93 -0.08
N LEU A 137 0.52 15.71 -0.26
CA LEU A 137 1.87 15.35 0.16
C LEU A 137 2.83 15.30 -1.03
N GLU A 138 3.99 15.93 -0.86
CA GLU A 138 5.05 15.91 -1.85
C GLU A 138 5.81 14.58 -1.86
N PRO A 139 6.01 13.94 -3.04
CA PRO A 139 6.81 12.72 -3.16
C PRO A 139 8.23 12.86 -2.59
N THR A 140 8.81 14.05 -2.64
CA THR A 140 10.14 14.39 -2.14
C THR A 140 10.32 14.20 -0.64
N LEU A 141 9.24 13.97 0.11
CA LEU A 141 9.28 13.59 1.53
C LEU A 141 9.82 12.17 1.75
N PHE A 142 9.81 11.34 0.72
CA PHE A 142 10.27 9.96 0.79
C PHE A 142 11.58 9.77 0.03
N SER A 143 12.47 8.97 0.61
CA SER A 143 13.70 8.51 -0.07
C SER A 143 13.36 7.49 -1.16
N TYR A 144 12.34 6.66 -0.92
CA TYR A 144 11.83 5.67 -1.87
C TYR A 144 10.31 5.63 -1.83
N ILE A 145 9.70 5.48 -3.00
CA ILE A 145 8.26 5.25 -3.17
C ILE A 145 8.11 3.94 -3.94
N ILE A 146 7.55 2.92 -3.28
CA ILE A 146 7.46 1.57 -3.83
C ILE A 146 6.05 1.04 -3.58
N ASP A 147 5.42 0.47 -4.60
CA ASP A 147 4.26 -0.38 -4.39
C ASP A 147 4.67 -1.86 -4.39
N ALA A 148 4.03 -2.67 -3.57
CA ALA A 148 4.34 -4.08 -3.42
C ALA A 148 4.15 -4.88 -4.72
N PRO A 149 3.16 -4.58 -5.60
CA PRO A 149 3.06 -5.14 -6.93
C PRO A 149 4.33 -5.01 -7.79
N THR A 150 5.08 -3.92 -7.69
CA THR A 150 6.34 -3.74 -8.45
C THR A 150 7.44 -4.70 -8.00
N LEU A 151 7.33 -5.21 -6.76
CA LEU A 151 8.19 -6.26 -6.22
C LEU A 151 7.65 -7.68 -6.47
N GLY A 152 6.52 -7.78 -7.18
CA GLY A 152 5.90 -9.04 -7.59
C GLY A 152 4.96 -9.66 -6.55
N GLY A 153 4.37 -8.89 -5.62
CA GLY A 153 3.41 -9.44 -4.66
C GLY A 153 2.77 -8.41 -3.74
N LEU A 154 2.33 -8.84 -2.56
CA LEU A 154 1.65 -7.99 -1.57
C LEU A 154 2.22 -8.24 -0.16
N LYS A 155 2.04 -7.29 0.76
CA LYS A 155 2.28 -7.50 2.20
C LYS A 155 1.32 -8.56 2.74
N PRO A 156 1.72 -9.45 3.64
CA PRO A 156 3.04 -9.53 4.31
C PRO A 156 3.99 -10.58 3.69
N ASN A 157 3.91 -10.86 2.39
CA ASN A 157 4.74 -11.89 1.76
C ASN A 157 6.24 -11.62 1.99
N LYS A 158 6.93 -12.58 2.65
CA LYS A 158 8.33 -12.42 3.04
C LYS A 158 9.25 -12.14 1.85
N THR A 159 9.06 -12.82 0.71
CA THR A 159 9.87 -12.60 -0.49
C THR A 159 9.75 -11.15 -0.99
N VAL A 160 8.56 -10.57 -0.92
CA VAL A 160 8.32 -9.17 -1.30
C VAL A 160 9.02 -8.22 -0.33
N ILE A 161 8.98 -8.53 0.97
CA ILE A 161 9.65 -7.72 1.99
C ILE A 161 11.18 -7.83 1.85
N ASP A 162 11.73 -9.02 1.61
CA ASP A 162 13.17 -9.21 1.36
C ASP A 162 13.62 -8.41 0.13
N LYS A 163 12.85 -8.42 -0.96
CA LYS A 163 13.11 -7.59 -2.15
C LYS A 163 13.08 -6.11 -1.83
N LEU A 164 12.15 -5.63 -0.99
CA LEU A 164 12.10 -4.24 -0.54
C LEU A 164 13.41 -3.82 0.11
N PHE A 165 13.90 -4.59 1.09
CA PHE A 165 15.15 -4.29 1.78
C PHE A 165 16.37 -4.36 0.87
N THR A 166 16.41 -5.31 -0.06
CA THR A 166 17.47 -5.41 -1.07
C THR A 166 17.47 -4.20 -2.00
N THR A 167 16.29 -3.80 -2.50
CA THR A 167 16.15 -2.65 -3.42
C THR A 167 16.52 -1.32 -2.76
N THR A 168 16.18 -1.15 -1.49
CA THR A 168 16.44 0.10 -0.76
C THR A 168 17.79 0.10 -0.03
N ASN A 169 18.50 -1.02 -0.03
CA ASN A 169 19.77 -1.21 0.68
C ASN A 169 19.67 -0.82 2.17
N THR A 170 18.59 -1.24 2.83
CA THR A 170 18.31 -0.92 4.25
C THR A 170 18.36 -2.17 5.13
N ASN A 171 18.53 -1.97 6.45
CA ASN A 171 18.65 -3.08 7.42
C ASN A 171 17.34 -3.22 8.21
N PRO A 172 16.68 -4.39 8.16
CA PRO A 172 15.45 -4.64 8.94
C PRO A 172 15.59 -4.36 10.45
N LYS A 173 16.73 -4.69 11.04
CA LYS A 173 16.97 -4.52 12.50
C LYS A 173 16.93 -3.06 12.97
N ASN A 174 17.17 -2.12 12.05
CA ASN A 174 17.17 -0.68 12.33
C ASN A 174 15.99 0.00 11.63
N THR A 175 14.92 -0.77 11.37
CA THR A 175 13.75 -0.31 10.63
C THR A 175 12.50 -0.34 11.49
N LEU A 176 11.71 0.72 11.39
CA LEU A 176 10.37 0.83 11.96
C LEU A 176 9.33 0.83 10.85
N PHE A 177 8.39 -0.10 10.89
CA PHE A 177 7.18 -0.05 10.07
C PHE A 177 6.10 0.75 10.78
N ILE A 178 5.43 1.64 10.05
CA ILE A 178 4.27 2.40 10.51
C ILE A 178 3.08 2.04 9.62
N GLY A 179 2.02 1.48 10.21
CA GLY A 179 0.85 1.02 9.46
C GLY A 179 -0.41 0.89 10.31
N ASP A 180 -1.56 0.72 9.64
CA ASP A 180 -2.86 0.53 10.29
C ASP A 180 -3.27 -0.95 10.41
N ARG A 181 -2.52 -1.86 9.76
CA ARG A 181 -2.87 -3.28 9.63
C ARG A 181 -1.84 -4.18 10.30
N VAL A 182 -2.21 -4.72 11.48
CA VAL A 182 -1.38 -5.71 12.18
C VAL A 182 -1.14 -6.97 11.33
N ASP A 183 -2.17 -7.43 10.62
CA ASP A 183 -2.13 -8.62 9.76
C ASP A 183 -1.35 -8.43 8.44
N LYS A 184 -0.95 -7.21 8.12
CA LYS A 184 -0.15 -6.87 6.93
C LYS A 184 1.17 -6.20 7.31
N ASP A 185 1.09 -4.97 7.80
CA ASP A 185 2.27 -4.18 8.13
C ASP A 185 3.01 -4.75 9.34
N GLY A 186 2.26 -5.14 10.39
CA GLY A 186 2.81 -5.80 11.57
C GLY A 186 3.41 -7.17 11.23
N ALA A 187 2.70 -7.98 10.45
CA ALA A 187 3.20 -9.29 10.01
C ALA A 187 4.43 -9.14 9.09
N ALA A 188 4.48 -8.11 8.23
CA ALA A 188 5.63 -7.80 7.40
C ALA A 188 6.86 -7.43 8.25
N ALA A 189 6.69 -6.55 9.24
CA ALA A 189 7.74 -6.19 10.18
C ALA A 189 8.26 -7.41 10.96
N GLN A 190 7.35 -8.22 11.50
CA GLN A 190 7.67 -9.43 12.25
C GLN A 190 8.47 -10.44 11.40
N ALA A 191 8.11 -10.62 10.14
CA ALA A 191 8.75 -11.57 9.22
C ALA A 191 10.26 -11.30 9.02
N VAL A 192 10.71 -10.07 9.28
CA VAL A 192 12.11 -9.63 9.09
C VAL A 192 12.77 -9.13 10.38
N GLY A 193 12.08 -9.20 11.52
CA GLY A 193 12.59 -8.74 12.81
C GLY A 193 12.70 -7.21 12.94
N ALA A 194 11.88 -6.47 12.20
CA ALA A 194 11.77 -5.01 12.30
C ALA A 194 10.76 -4.60 13.39
N GLU A 195 10.86 -3.36 13.86
CA GLU A 195 9.88 -2.78 14.79
C GLU A 195 8.58 -2.43 14.05
N PHE A 196 7.45 -2.45 14.76
CA PHE A 196 6.13 -2.06 14.21
C PHE A 196 5.40 -1.11 15.13
N TRP A 197 4.94 0.01 14.56
CA TRP A 197 4.02 0.93 15.21
C TRP A 197 2.63 0.86 14.55
N ASN A 198 1.66 0.39 15.32
CA ASN A 198 0.26 0.35 14.92
C ASN A 198 -0.43 1.69 15.23
N ILE A 199 -0.79 2.44 14.20
CA ILE A 199 -1.47 3.74 14.36
C ILE A 199 -2.95 3.62 14.71
N SER A 200 -3.55 2.43 14.63
CA SER A 200 -4.97 2.22 14.98
C SER A 200 -5.22 2.23 16.48
N ILE A 201 -4.17 2.23 17.31
CA ILE A 201 -4.24 2.18 18.78
C ILE A 201 -4.02 3.58 19.39
N THR A 202 -3.72 4.57 18.57
CA THR A 202 -3.55 5.97 18.98
C THR A 202 -4.75 6.80 18.54
#